data_bb659c871b27909b118bf627991b5960
#
_entry.id   bb659c871b27909b118bf627991b5960
#
_cell.length_a   1.000
_cell.length_b   1.000
_cell.length_c   1.000
_cell.angle_alpha   90.00
_cell.angle_beta   90.00
_cell.angle_gamma   90.00
#
_symmetry.space_group_name_H-M   'P 1'
#
loop_
_entity.id
_entity.type
_entity.pdbx_description
1 polymer ?
#
loop_
_entity_poly.entity_id
_entity_poly.type
_entity_poly.pdbx_seq_one_letter_code
_entity_poly.pdbx_strand_id
1 'polypeptide(L)'
;MQPILDCANHVLQSATFGYKKELFSSLISEEKPMIISTRNEQEQSAFIVQQILELREEGIPLNAMSALVRSGYMSFDLEIELAKAQIPFRKFGGFKFIETAHVKDMLAFFRIANNPTDILAWHRLLLLLEGVGPGTASIITDEISSGKLSLMNDEGWQDIKRGKDEILRLLALLRKMQDPELKMNEKIFVVGEFYRPILRKKHDDSAKRWKDIETFSAIAERYADIATMLSEMALEPPTESAEAGEEFNEDEFFTISTIHSAKGLEWNTVFIPWVLDGKFPPNKALIDEEHIEEERRLMYVAITRAKEHLYLLYPIDIFDRESGMVLGSPSRFLDTVQESVAGRFALLPEGDAEA
;
A
#
# COMPACT_ATOMS: atom_id res chain seq x y z
N MET A 1 -9.76 -10.64 -24.79
CA MET A 1 -9.25 -10.92 -26.16
C MET A 1 -8.34 -12.14 -26.16
N GLN A 2 -8.07 -12.78 -27.34
CA GLN A 2 -7.32 -14.03 -27.40
C GLN A 2 -5.93 -13.95 -26.77
N PRO A 3 -5.09 -12.92 -26.97
CA PRO A 3 -3.76 -12.86 -26.36
C PRO A 3 -3.74 -12.93 -24.83
N ILE A 4 -4.76 -12.35 -24.17
CA ILE A 4 -4.89 -12.44 -22.70
C ILE A 4 -5.23 -13.87 -22.27
N LEU A 5 -6.14 -14.56 -23.03
CA LEU A 5 -6.48 -15.96 -22.75
C LEU A 5 -5.31 -16.89 -23.02
N ASP A 6 -4.48 -16.61 -24.02
CA ASP A 6 -3.25 -17.37 -24.26
C ASP A 6 -2.27 -17.22 -23.10
N CYS A 7 -2.12 -16.02 -22.55
CA CYS A 7 -1.33 -15.78 -21.33
C CYS A 7 -1.89 -16.58 -20.14
N ALA A 8 -3.21 -16.55 -19.93
CA ALA A 8 -3.86 -17.32 -18.86
C ALA A 8 -3.67 -18.84 -19.06
N ASN A 9 -3.82 -19.34 -20.28
CA ASN A 9 -3.60 -20.75 -20.62
C ASN A 9 -2.16 -21.18 -20.35
N HIS A 10 -1.15 -20.34 -20.68
CA HIS A 10 0.26 -20.61 -20.39
C HIS A 10 0.52 -20.71 -18.89
N VAL A 11 -0.07 -19.83 -18.07
CA VAL A 11 0.04 -19.93 -16.61
C VAL A 11 -0.50 -21.27 -16.08
N LEU A 12 -1.53 -21.83 -16.71
CA LEU A 12 -2.09 -23.13 -16.32
C LEU A 12 -1.34 -24.34 -16.90
N GLN A 13 -0.48 -24.19 -17.92
CA GLN A 13 0.22 -25.31 -18.53
C GLN A 13 1.10 -26.10 -17.56
N SER A 14 1.69 -25.42 -16.57
CA SER A 14 2.52 -26.02 -15.53
C SER A 14 1.73 -26.49 -14.29
N ALA A 15 0.38 -26.46 -14.34
CA ALA A 15 -0.45 -26.97 -13.25
C ALA A 15 -0.32 -28.50 -13.13
N THR A 16 -0.05 -28.95 -11.90
CA THR A 16 0.08 -30.39 -11.59
C THR A 16 -1.25 -31.05 -11.30
N PHE A 17 -2.24 -30.28 -10.84
CA PHE A 17 -3.57 -30.76 -10.47
C PHE A 17 -4.67 -29.96 -11.18
N GLY A 18 -5.69 -30.66 -11.69
CA GLY A 18 -6.92 -30.05 -12.19
C GLY A 18 -7.23 -30.37 -13.65
N TYR A 19 -8.41 -29.91 -14.10
CA TYR A 19 -8.81 -30.05 -15.49
C TYR A 19 -8.05 -29.04 -16.35
N LYS A 20 -7.35 -29.52 -17.38
CA LYS A 20 -6.77 -28.65 -18.42
C LYS A 20 -7.91 -28.04 -19.21
N LYS A 21 -8.34 -26.85 -18.82
CA LYS A 21 -9.24 -26.00 -19.63
C LYS A 21 -8.40 -25.08 -20.48
N GLU A 22 -8.64 -25.09 -21.75
CA GLU A 22 -8.10 -24.11 -22.69
C GLU A 22 -9.19 -23.08 -22.99
N LEU A 23 -8.93 -21.82 -22.65
CA LEU A 23 -9.84 -20.72 -22.98
C LEU A 23 -9.54 -20.22 -24.39
N PHE A 24 -10.60 -19.91 -25.11
CA PHE A 24 -10.50 -19.29 -26.42
C PHE A 24 -11.54 -18.18 -26.59
N SER A 25 -11.22 -17.22 -27.44
CA SER A 25 -12.10 -16.10 -27.80
C SER A 25 -12.13 -15.96 -29.32
N SER A 26 -13.29 -15.59 -29.85
CA SER A 26 -13.42 -15.17 -31.25
C SER A 26 -13.00 -13.71 -31.49
N LEU A 27 -12.73 -12.95 -30.41
CA LEU A 27 -12.26 -11.59 -30.51
C LEU A 27 -10.75 -11.58 -30.79
N ILE A 28 -10.39 -11.12 -31.97
CA ILE A 28 -9.01 -11.00 -32.43
C ILE A 28 -8.47 -9.65 -31.98
N SER A 29 -7.28 -9.64 -31.39
CA SER A 29 -6.51 -8.44 -31.10
C SER A 29 -5.05 -8.75 -31.38
N GLU A 30 -4.30 -7.78 -31.87
CA GLU A 30 -2.84 -7.84 -32.01
C GLU A 30 -2.13 -7.41 -30.71
N GLU A 31 -2.88 -6.81 -29.79
CA GLU A 31 -2.35 -6.27 -28.55
C GLU A 31 -2.09 -7.39 -27.55
N LYS A 32 -0.83 -7.49 -27.12
CA LYS A 32 -0.35 -8.52 -26.21
C LYS A 32 -0.32 -8.02 -24.76
N PRO A 33 -0.55 -8.91 -23.78
CA PRO A 33 -0.20 -8.62 -22.40
C PRO A 33 1.23 -8.11 -22.28
N MET A 34 1.47 -7.20 -21.33
CA MET A 34 2.79 -6.63 -21.06
C MET A 34 3.30 -7.11 -19.70
N ILE A 35 4.51 -7.66 -19.69
CA ILE A 35 5.25 -8.03 -18.47
C ILE A 35 6.34 -6.97 -18.27
N ILE A 36 6.27 -6.22 -17.15
CA ILE A 36 7.08 -5.04 -16.93
C ILE A 36 7.87 -5.21 -15.64
N SER A 37 9.20 -5.16 -15.76
CA SER A 37 10.07 -5.05 -14.60
C SER A 37 10.35 -3.59 -14.26
N THR A 38 10.27 -3.26 -12.98
CA THR A 38 10.54 -1.94 -12.42
C THR A 38 11.63 -2.06 -11.38
N ARG A 39 12.35 -0.99 -11.07
CA ARG A 39 13.42 -1.04 -10.06
C ARG A 39 12.84 -1.37 -8.68
N ASN A 40 11.81 -0.67 -8.28
CA ASN A 40 11.18 -0.77 -6.97
C ASN A 40 9.66 -0.58 -7.06
N GLU A 41 8.98 -0.64 -5.92
CA GLU A 41 7.52 -0.46 -5.84
C GLU A 41 7.05 0.94 -6.21
N GLN A 42 7.85 1.99 -5.95
CA GLN A 42 7.50 3.36 -6.30
C GLN A 42 7.45 3.54 -7.83
N GLU A 43 8.48 3.05 -8.51
CA GLU A 43 8.54 3.09 -9.98
C GLU A 43 7.40 2.26 -10.61
N GLN A 44 7.05 1.11 -9.98
CA GLN A 44 5.89 0.31 -10.37
C GLN A 44 4.59 1.11 -10.27
N SER A 45 4.37 1.80 -9.14
CA SER A 45 3.17 2.59 -8.91
C SER A 45 3.11 3.82 -9.82
N ALA A 46 4.24 4.50 -10.02
CA ALA A 46 4.34 5.63 -10.94
C ALA A 46 4.03 5.22 -12.40
N PHE A 47 4.54 4.06 -12.84
CA PHE A 47 4.20 3.51 -14.16
C PHE A 47 2.69 3.26 -14.30
N ILE A 48 2.06 2.65 -13.30
CA ILE A 48 0.60 2.39 -13.34
C ILE A 48 -0.16 3.71 -13.46
N VAL A 49 0.20 4.73 -12.67
CA VAL A 49 -0.42 6.06 -12.73
C VAL A 49 -0.24 6.69 -14.11
N GLN A 50 0.96 6.63 -14.67
CA GLN A 50 1.25 7.15 -16.01
C GLN A 50 0.38 6.46 -17.08
N GLN A 51 0.28 5.14 -17.04
CA GLN A 51 -0.54 4.37 -17.98
C GLN A 51 -2.04 4.67 -17.84
N ILE A 52 -2.53 4.89 -16.61
CA ILE A 52 -3.92 5.32 -16.39
C ILE A 52 -4.18 6.66 -17.08
N LEU A 53 -3.26 7.62 -16.98
CA LEU A 53 -3.40 8.93 -17.59
C LEU A 53 -3.38 8.83 -19.14
N GLU A 54 -2.46 8.06 -19.71
CA GLU A 54 -2.35 7.83 -21.14
C GLU A 54 -3.62 7.17 -21.70
N LEU A 55 -4.10 6.10 -21.05
CA LEU A 55 -5.34 5.41 -21.47
C LEU A 55 -6.59 6.30 -21.35
N ARG A 56 -6.59 7.23 -20.36
CA ARG A 56 -7.67 8.24 -20.28
C ARG A 56 -7.63 9.22 -21.46
N GLU A 57 -6.46 9.64 -21.90
CA GLU A 57 -6.30 10.48 -23.09
C GLU A 57 -6.77 9.74 -24.36
N GLU A 58 -6.63 8.42 -24.42
CA GLU A 58 -7.17 7.54 -25.46
C GLU A 58 -8.70 7.31 -25.36
N GLY A 59 -9.33 7.79 -24.28
CA GLY A 59 -10.78 7.73 -24.08
C GLY A 59 -11.27 6.56 -23.24
N ILE A 60 -10.39 5.81 -22.59
CA ILE A 60 -10.79 4.74 -21.65
C ILE A 60 -11.14 5.36 -20.30
N PRO A 61 -12.38 5.21 -19.80
CA PRO A 61 -12.79 5.83 -18.55
C PRO A 61 -12.18 5.11 -17.34
N LEU A 62 -12.02 5.81 -16.21
CA LEU A 62 -11.38 5.27 -15.00
C LEU A 62 -12.06 4.01 -14.46
N ASN A 63 -13.40 3.94 -14.51
CA ASN A 63 -14.16 2.77 -14.05
C ASN A 63 -13.93 1.52 -14.91
N ALA A 64 -13.40 1.68 -16.12
CA ALA A 64 -13.02 0.57 -17.01
C ALA A 64 -11.59 0.05 -16.70
N MET A 65 -10.88 0.62 -15.74
CA MET A 65 -9.53 0.25 -15.35
C MET A 65 -9.47 -0.25 -13.90
N SER A 66 -8.60 -1.22 -13.63
CA SER A 66 -8.40 -1.70 -12.25
C SER A 66 -6.97 -2.15 -11.98
N ALA A 67 -6.56 -2.07 -10.70
CA ALA A 67 -5.39 -2.76 -10.17
C ALA A 67 -5.83 -3.91 -9.27
N LEU A 68 -5.35 -5.12 -9.56
CA LEU A 68 -5.68 -6.32 -8.82
C LEU A 68 -4.46 -6.78 -7.99
N VAL A 69 -4.60 -6.76 -6.68
CA VAL A 69 -3.53 -7.12 -5.74
C VAL A 69 -3.81 -8.43 -5.03
N ARG A 70 -2.75 -9.21 -4.74
CA ARG A 70 -2.87 -10.45 -3.96
C ARG A 70 -3.25 -10.17 -2.50
N SER A 71 -2.78 -9.10 -1.92
CA SER A 71 -3.05 -8.68 -0.54
C SER A 71 -3.22 -7.17 -0.45
N GLY A 72 -4.09 -6.70 0.45
CA GLY A 72 -4.47 -5.28 0.54
C GLY A 72 -3.31 -4.31 0.77
N TYR A 73 -2.26 -4.71 1.50
CA TYR A 73 -1.09 -3.86 1.74
C TYR A 73 -0.25 -3.60 0.46
N MET A 74 -0.35 -4.46 -0.53
CA MET A 74 0.39 -4.32 -1.79
C MET A 74 -0.09 -3.16 -2.67
N SER A 75 -1.22 -2.53 -2.33
CA SER A 75 -1.73 -1.35 -3.03
C SER A 75 -1.35 -0.02 -2.38
N PHE A 76 -0.70 -0.04 -1.21
CA PHE A 76 -0.54 1.16 -0.41
C PHE A 76 0.29 2.24 -1.09
N ASP A 77 1.39 1.85 -1.74
CA ASP A 77 2.20 2.79 -2.52
C ASP A 77 1.41 3.35 -3.71
N LEU A 78 0.67 2.49 -4.41
CA LEU A 78 -0.19 2.92 -5.52
C LEU A 78 -1.30 3.90 -5.05
N GLU A 79 -1.88 3.68 -3.87
CA GLU A 79 -2.88 4.60 -3.31
C GLU A 79 -2.31 6.01 -3.10
N ILE A 80 -1.06 6.09 -2.64
CA ILE A 80 -0.35 7.37 -2.46
C ILE A 80 -0.07 8.03 -3.82
N GLU A 81 0.44 7.28 -4.79
CA GLU A 81 0.73 7.83 -6.11
C GLU A 81 -0.54 8.28 -6.87
N LEU A 82 -1.65 7.53 -6.74
CA LEU A 82 -2.96 7.96 -7.27
C LEU A 82 -3.45 9.24 -6.60
N ALA A 83 -3.30 9.36 -5.27
CA ALA A 83 -3.69 10.57 -4.53
C ALA A 83 -2.84 11.78 -4.97
N LYS A 84 -1.52 11.63 -5.13
CA LYS A 84 -0.63 12.68 -5.66
C LYS A 84 -1.05 13.13 -7.05
N ALA A 85 -1.41 12.19 -7.92
CA ALA A 85 -1.89 12.48 -9.28
C ALA A 85 -3.34 12.97 -9.33
N GLN A 86 -4.01 13.11 -8.17
CA GLN A 86 -5.44 13.50 -8.07
C GLN A 86 -6.36 12.58 -8.88
N ILE A 87 -6.03 11.28 -8.94
CA ILE A 87 -6.86 10.26 -9.59
C ILE A 87 -7.79 9.67 -8.54
N PRO A 88 -9.12 9.85 -8.66
CA PRO A 88 -10.06 9.27 -7.72
C PRO A 88 -10.09 7.76 -7.84
N PHE A 89 -10.14 7.06 -6.71
CA PHE A 89 -10.19 5.60 -6.70
C PHE A 89 -11.09 5.03 -5.60
N ARG A 90 -11.62 3.82 -5.85
CA ARG A 90 -12.34 3.00 -4.88
C ARG A 90 -11.56 1.73 -4.58
N LYS A 91 -11.52 1.31 -3.31
CA LYS A 91 -10.83 0.09 -2.89
C LYS A 91 -11.81 -0.97 -2.39
N PHE A 92 -11.69 -2.17 -2.96
CA PHE A 92 -12.46 -3.35 -2.54
C PHE A 92 -11.54 -4.41 -1.91
N GLY A 93 -12.00 -5.02 -0.82
CA GLY A 93 -11.22 -6.03 -0.10
C GLY A 93 -10.23 -5.48 0.92
N GLY A 94 -10.54 -4.32 1.52
CA GLY A 94 -9.76 -3.71 2.61
C GLY A 94 -10.09 -2.23 2.77
N PHE A 95 -9.49 -1.61 3.79
CA PHE A 95 -9.57 -0.17 4.01
C PHE A 95 -8.47 0.53 3.20
N LYS A 96 -8.69 1.81 2.86
CA LYS A 96 -7.60 2.66 2.35
C LYS A 96 -6.49 2.73 3.39
N PHE A 97 -5.25 2.77 2.94
CA PHE A 97 -4.06 2.71 3.79
C PHE A 97 -4.09 3.73 4.93
N ILE A 98 -4.24 5.00 4.57
CA ILE A 98 -4.26 6.11 5.54
C ILE A 98 -5.48 6.11 6.47
N GLU A 99 -6.55 5.37 6.13
CA GLU A 99 -7.77 5.30 6.96
C GLU A 99 -7.66 4.25 8.05
N THR A 100 -6.70 3.32 7.98
CA THR A 100 -6.54 2.27 8.97
C THR A 100 -6.11 2.82 10.33
N ALA A 101 -6.67 2.27 11.40
CA ALA A 101 -6.45 2.79 12.75
C ALA A 101 -4.97 2.83 13.14
N HIS A 102 -4.21 1.77 12.85
CA HIS A 102 -2.80 1.65 13.21
C HIS A 102 -1.89 2.57 12.39
N VAL A 103 -2.23 2.87 11.12
CA VAL A 103 -1.52 3.88 10.33
C VAL A 103 -1.82 5.28 10.83
N LYS A 104 -3.08 5.57 11.17
CA LYS A 104 -3.46 6.84 11.83
C LYS A 104 -2.75 7.02 13.18
N ASP A 105 -2.55 5.93 13.93
CA ASP A 105 -1.77 5.97 15.17
C ASP A 105 -0.31 6.31 14.90
N MET A 106 0.33 5.66 13.92
CA MET A 106 1.70 5.98 13.50
C MET A 106 1.84 7.44 13.06
N LEU A 107 0.94 7.91 12.19
CA LEU A 107 0.94 9.30 11.72
C LEU A 107 0.80 10.30 12.86
N ALA A 108 0.05 9.98 13.92
CA ALA A 108 -0.12 10.88 15.07
C ALA A 108 1.19 11.18 15.80
N PHE A 109 2.15 10.23 15.88
CA PHE A 109 3.49 10.50 16.44
C PHE A 109 4.23 11.54 15.58
N PHE A 110 4.21 11.38 14.26
CA PHE A 110 4.87 12.31 13.35
C PHE A 110 4.19 13.68 13.33
N ARG A 111 2.86 13.73 13.42
CA ARG A 111 2.10 14.99 13.50
C ARG A 111 2.50 15.81 14.73
N ILE A 112 2.60 15.19 15.91
CA ILE A 112 3.04 15.90 17.13
C ILE A 112 4.52 16.30 17.02
N ALA A 113 5.38 15.45 16.44
CA ALA A 113 6.78 15.80 16.23
C ALA A 113 6.93 17.03 15.30
N ASN A 114 6.07 17.15 14.29
CA ASN A 114 6.03 18.28 13.36
C ASN A 114 5.32 19.52 13.96
N ASN A 115 4.21 19.29 14.64
CA ASN A 115 3.41 20.33 15.31
C ASN A 115 3.07 19.90 16.75
N PRO A 116 3.84 20.33 17.76
CA PRO A 116 3.61 19.98 19.17
C PRO A 116 2.25 20.40 19.74
N THR A 117 1.50 21.26 19.05
CA THR A 117 0.17 21.72 19.46
C THR A 117 -0.98 21.03 18.70
N ASP A 118 -0.72 19.94 17.98
CA ASP A 118 -1.77 19.16 17.29
C ASP A 118 -2.62 18.38 18.30
N ILE A 119 -3.70 19.00 18.74
CA ILE A 119 -4.60 18.46 19.78
C ILE A 119 -5.23 17.14 19.38
N LEU A 120 -5.59 16.95 18.10
CA LEU A 120 -6.20 15.71 17.61
C LEU A 120 -5.20 14.54 17.69
N ALA A 121 -3.97 14.80 17.28
CA ALA A 121 -2.91 13.81 17.38
C ALA A 121 -2.57 13.47 18.84
N TRP A 122 -2.51 14.47 19.72
CA TRP A 122 -2.32 14.25 21.15
C TRP A 122 -3.43 13.41 21.77
N HIS A 123 -4.70 13.80 21.54
CA HIS A 123 -5.84 13.04 22.08
C HIS A 123 -5.80 11.57 21.62
N ARG A 124 -5.44 11.36 20.36
CA ARG A 124 -5.31 10.00 19.80
C ARG A 124 -4.22 9.19 20.52
N LEU A 125 -3.01 9.73 20.65
CA LEU A 125 -1.90 9.01 21.29
C LEU A 125 -2.14 8.78 22.78
N LEU A 126 -2.69 9.75 23.50
CA LEU A 126 -3.00 9.63 24.92
C LEU A 126 -3.97 8.46 25.18
N LEU A 127 -4.97 8.26 24.33
CA LEU A 127 -5.92 7.13 24.43
C LEU A 127 -5.27 5.74 24.12
N LEU A 128 -4.07 5.71 23.57
CA LEU A 128 -3.33 4.47 23.38
C LEU A 128 -2.65 4.00 24.67
N LEU A 129 -2.37 4.93 25.59
CA LEU A 129 -1.56 4.69 26.78
C LEU A 129 -2.34 3.99 27.89
N GLU A 130 -1.68 3.08 28.58
CA GLU A 130 -2.28 2.40 29.74
C GLU A 130 -2.51 3.39 30.89
N GLY A 131 -3.67 3.30 31.49
CA GLY A 131 -4.07 4.18 32.61
C GLY A 131 -4.54 5.58 32.19
N VAL A 132 -4.56 5.91 30.88
CA VAL A 132 -5.08 7.17 30.36
C VAL A 132 -6.44 6.93 29.74
N GLY A 133 -7.50 7.43 30.39
CA GLY A 133 -8.86 7.41 29.87
C GLY A 133 -9.24 8.73 29.18
N PRO A 134 -10.45 8.78 28.56
CA PRO A 134 -10.92 9.97 27.81
C PRO A 134 -10.87 11.27 28.64
N GLY A 135 -11.29 11.22 29.93
CA GLY A 135 -11.24 12.39 30.81
C GLY A 135 -9.82 12.91 31.08
N THR A 136 -8.84 12.00 31.27
CA THR A 136 -7.43 12.40 31.45
C THR A 136 -6.86 12.95 30.14
N ALA A 137 -7.18 12.31 29.01
CA ALA A 137 -6.76 12.78 27.69
C ALA A 137 -7.31 14.20 27.39
N SER A 138 -8.60 14.46 27.69
CA SER A 138 -9.20 15.77 27.51
C SER A 138 -8.51 16.85 28.35
N ILE A 139 -8.30 16.61 29.64
CA ILE A 139 -7.59 17.55 30.51
C ILE A 139 -6.19 17.89 29.96
N ILE A 140 -5.44 16.88 29.55
CA ILE A 140 -4.09 17.09 29.01
C ILE A 140 -4.13 17.90 27.71
N THR A 141 -5.06 17.59 26.82
CA THR A 141 -5.18 18.33 25.55
C THR A 141 -5.62 19.78 25.76
N ASP A 142 -6.51 20.04 26.74
CA ASP A 142 -6.91 21.41 27.11
C ASP A 142 -5.73 22.20 27.68
N GLU A 143 -4.88 21.58 28.50
CA GLU A 143 -3.70 22.21 29.06
C GLU A 143 -2.60 22.43 28.01
N ILE A 144 -2.45 21.55 27.01
CA ILE A 144 -1.58 21.79 25.85
C ILE A 144 -2.13 22.98 25.02
N SER A 145 -3.42 23.00 24.75
CA SER A 145 -4.08 24.07 23.99
C SER A 145 -3.94 25.43 24.66
N SER A 146 -4.02 25.47 25.98
CA SER A 146 -3.85 26.71 26.78
C SER A 146 -2.39 27.12 27.00
N GLY A 147 -1.43 26.31 26.55
CA GLY A 147 0.01 26.53 26.74
C GLY A 147 0.55 26.24 28.14
N LYS A 148 -0.26 25.63 29.03
CA LYS A 148 0.19 25.20 30.36
C LYS A 148 1.12 23.98 30.28
N LEU A 149 0.86 23.06 29.35
CA LEU A 149 1.73 21.95 29.07
C LEU A 149 2.41 22.15 27.72
N SER A 150 3.70 21.90 27.68
CA SER A 150 4.50 21.95 26.46
C SER A 150 5.37 20.73 26.32
N LEU A 151 5.48 20.21 25.08
CA LEU A 151 6.38 19.09 24.79
C LEU A 151 7.85 19.44 25.18
N MET A 152 8.23 20.71 25.10
CA MET A 152 9.61 21.16 25.23
C MET A 152 10.06 21.40 26.69
N ASN A 153 9.15 21.35 27.65
CA ASN A 153 9.52 21.49 29.06
C ASN A 153 8.83 20.44 29.93
N ASP A 154 9.29 20.22 31.14
CA ASP A 154 8.75 19.24 32.09
C ASP A 154 7.72 19.85 33.06
N GLU A 155 7.53 21.16 32.99
CA GLU A 155 6.63 21.87 33.88
C GLU A 155 5.18 21.44 33.66
N GLY A 156 4.47 21.14 34.74
CA GLY A 156 3.08 20.65 34.71
C GLY A 156 2.91 19.16 34.44
N TRP A 157 3.79 18.53 33.67
CA TRP A 157 3.67 17.09 33.38
C TRP A 157 3.83 16.21 34.62
N GLN A 158 4.59 16.69 35.63
CA GLN A 158 4.81 15.99 36.90
C GLN A 158 3.55 15.89 37.75
N ASP A 159 2.57 16.78 37.55
CA ASP A 159 1.32 16.85 38.30
C ASP A 159 0.28 15.82 37.82
N ILE A 160 0.47 15.26 36.63
CA ILE A 160 -0.38 14.23 36.07
C ILE A 160 -0.17 12.93 36.85
N LYS A 161 -1.23 12.41 37.47
CA LYS A 161 -1.18 11.20 38.31
C LYS A 161 -1.49 9.92 37.54
N ARG A 162 -2.52 9.97 36.63
CA ARG A 162 -2.99 8.79 35.89
C ARG A 162 -2.17 8.59 34.64
N GLY A 163 -1.65 7.36 34.46
CA GLY A 163 -0.84 7.01 33.30
C GLY A 163 0.50 7.75 33.22
N LYS A 164 0.99 8.32 34.35
CA LYS A 164 2.19 9.17 34.42
C LYS A 164 3.40 8.56 33.72
N ASP A 165 3.74 7.33 34.06
CA ASP A 165 4.94 6.69 33.51
C ASP A 165 4.86 6.51 32.00
N GLU A 166 3.70 6.09 31.48
CA GLU A 166 3.48 5.94 30.05
C GLU A 166 3.49 7.31 29.31
N ILE A 167 2.93 8.34 29.94
CA ILE A 167 2.97 9.71 29.40
C ILE A 167 4.42 10.21 29.34
N LEU A 168 5.21 10.02 30.39
CA LEU A 168 6.62 10.44 30.40
C LEU A 168 7.44 9.67 29.36
N ARG A 169 7.16 8.40 29.13
CA ARG A 169 7.77 7.61 28.05
C ARG A 169 7.40 8.14 26.67
N LEU A 170 6.12 8.51 26.46
CA LEU A 170 5.67 9.14 25.22
C LEU A 170 6.38 10.48 24.99
N LEU A 171 6.48 11.34 26.02
CA LEU A 171 7.17 12.62 25.92
C LEU A 171 8.65 12.44 25.54
N ALA A 172 9.34 11.51 26.18
CA ALA A 172 10.73 11.20 25.85
C ALA A 172 10.91 10.77 24.40
N LEU A 173 9.99 9.93 23.89
CA LEU A 173 9.97 9.54 22.48
C LEU A 173 9.76 10.74 21.56
N LEU A 174 8.71 11.54 21.80
CA LEU A 174 8.35 12.68 20.96
C LEU A 174 9.46 13.73 20.90
N ARG A 175 10.13 14.00 22.04
CA ARG A 175 11.31 14.89 22.09
C ARG A 175 12.46 14.32 21.27
N LYS A 176 12.72 13.01 21.38
CA LYS A 176 13.74 12.34 20.56
C LYS A 176 13.43 12.48 19.05
N MET A 177 12.18 12.40 18.67
CA MET A 177 11.78 12.56 17.25
C MET A 177 12.01 13.99 16.71
N GLN A 178 12.09 15.00 17.58
CA GLN A 178 12.40 16.38 17.19
C GLN A 178 13.89 16.64 17.00
N ASP A 179 14.76 15.69 17.35
CA ASP A 179 16.19 15.79 17.10
C ASP A 179 16.44 15.90 15.58
N PRO A 180 17.05 16.99 15.09
CA PRO A 180 17.32 17.18 13.66
C PRO A 180 18.39 16.20 13.14
N GLU A 181 19.27 15.66 14.01
CA GLU A 181 20.29 14.69 13.63
C GLU A 181 19.70 13.28 13.43
N LEU A 182 18.52 13.00 14.00
CA LEU A 182 17.86 11.71 13.87
C LEU A 182 17.23 11.57 12.49
N LYS A 183 17.72 10.63 11.68
CA LYS A 183 17.23 10.38 10.34
C LYS A 183 15.82 9.81 10.37
N MET A 184 15.11 9.91 9.24
CA MET A 184 13.72 9.46 9.11
C MET A 184 13.54 7.97 9.46
N ASN A 185 14.41 7.09 8.99
CA ASN A 185 14.37 5.67 9.29
C ASN A 185 14.57 5.39 10.81
N GLU A 186 15.39 6.17 11.48
CA GLU A 186 15.60 6.05 12.93
C GLU A 186 14.36 6.55 13.71
N LYS A 187 13.74 7.64 13.26
CA LYS A 187 12.46 8.14 13.82
C LYS A 187 11.36 7.08 13.70
N ILE A 188 11.24 6.46 12.53
CA ILE A 188 10.28 5.40 12.28
C ILE A 188 10.55 4.19 13.18
N PHE A 189 11.81 3.80 13.30
CA PHE A 189 12.20 2.67 14.13
C PHE A 189 11.82 2.88 15.60
N VAL A 190 12.16 4.04 16.19
CA VAL A 190 11.86 4.29 17.62
C VAL A 190 10.36 4.39 17.88
N VAL A 191 9.56 4.92 16.94
CA VAL A 191 8.10 4.92 17.02
C VAL A 191 7.57 3.49 16.93
N GLY A 192 8.08 2.69 16.00
CA GLY A 192 7.69 1.29 15.82
C GLY A 192 7.91 0.47 17.09
N GLU A 193 9.09 0.60 17.72
CA GLU A 193 9.42 -0.09 18.97
C GLU A 193 8.51 0.33 20.13
N PHE A 194 8.14 1.61 20.20
CA PHE A 194 7.20 2.10 21.21
C PHE A 194 5.78 1.57 20.96
N TYR A 195 5.31 1.57 19.71
CA TYR A 195 3.95 1.24 19.35
C TYR A 195 3.67 -0.28 19.31
N ARG A 196 4.67 -1.09 19.00
CA ARG A 196 4.52 -2.55 18.83
C ARG A 196 3.87 -3.27 20.01
N PRO A 197 4.27 -3.03 21.29
CA PRO A 197 3.59 -3.64 22.44
C PRO A 197 2.13 -3.16 22.60
N ILE A 198 1.84 -1.90 22.27
CA ILE A 198 0.49 -1.33 22.29
C ILE A 198 -0.40 -2.04 21.27
N LEU A 199 0.09 -2.17 20.03
CA LEU A 199 -0.60 -2.86 18.95
C LEU A 199 -0.94 -4.31 19.33
N ARG A 200 0.03 -5.05 19.89
CA ARG A 200 -0.17 -6.44 20.34
C ARG A 200 -1.22 -6.57 21.43
N LYS A 201 -1.31 -5.60 22.32
CA LYS A 201 -2.28 -5.60 23.42
C LYS A 201 -3.68 -5.24 22.95
N LYS A 202 -3.80 -4.37 21.93
CA LYS A 202 -5.09 -3.84 21.44
C LYS A 202 -5.76 -4.69 20.37
N HIS A 203 -4.99 -5.48 19.61
CA HIS A 203 -5.50 -6.14 18.41
C HIS A 203 -5.05 -7.59 18.32
N ASP A 204 -6.01 -8.51 18.22
CA ASP A 204 -5.74 -9.94 18.03
C ASP A 204 -5.06 -10.22 16.68
N ASP A 205 -5.33 -9.39 15.66
CA ASP A 205 -4.72 -9.41 14.33
C ASP A 205 -3.44 -8.57 14.21
N SER A 206 -2.76 -8.33 15.34
CA SER A 206 -1.57 -7.47 15.43
C SER A 206 -0.46 -7.83 14.45
N ALA A 207 -0.26 -9.11 14.16
CA ALA A 207 0.74 -9.57 13.18
C ALA A 207 0.41 -9.10 11.75
N LYS A 208 -0.88 -9.08 11.37
CA LYS A 208 -1.31 -8.57 10.07
C LYS A 208 -1.13 -7.05 10.00
N ARG A 209 -1.57 -6.33 11.05
CA ARG A 209 -1.43 -4.86 11.14
C ARG A 209 0.03 -4.41 11.17
N TRP A 210 0.91 -5.25 11.73
CA TRP A 210 2.34 -4.96 11.73
C TRP A 210 2.93 -4.93 10.32
N LYS A 211 2.46 -5.76 9.41
CA LYS A 211 2.86 -5.72 7.98
C LYS A 211 2.47 -4.39 7.32
N ASP A 212 1.31 -3.85 7.66
CA ASP A 212 0.91 -2.53 7.18
C ASP A 212 1.85 -1.43 7.71
N ILE A 213 2.30 -1.55 8.98
CA ILE A 213 3.29 -0.63 9.58
C ILE A 213 4.67 -0.80 8.93
N GLU A 214 5.10 -2.01 8.60
CA GLU A 214 6.34 -2.26 7.85
C GLU A 214 6.29 -1.61 6.47
N THR A 215 5.15 -1.67 5.79
CA THR A 215 4.93 -0.98 4.51
C THR A 215 4.94 0.54 4.71
N PHE A 216 4.25 1.05 5.73
CA PHE A 216 4.32 2.46 6.11
C PHE A 216 5.77 2.92 6.34
N SER A 217 6.56 2.10 7.04
CA SER A 217 7.96 2.39 7.32
C SER A 217 8.78 2.50 6.03
N ALA A 218 8.62 1.54 5.12
CA ALA A 218 9.33 1.55 3.83
C ALA A 218 8.96 2.77 2.98
N ILE A 219 7.69 3.18 2.99
CA ILE A 219 7.24 4.38 2.30
C ILE A 219 7.80 5.64 2.96
N ALA A 220 7.71 5.73 4.29
CA ALA A 220 8.12 6.91 5.04
C ALA A 220 9.64 7.15 5.01
N GLU A 221 10.46 6.10 4.92
CA GLU A 221 11.93 6.19 4.78
C GLU A 221 12.38 6.93 3.50
N ARG A 222 11.52 7.07 2.50
CA ARG A 222 11.83 7.78 1.24
C ARG A 222 11.81 9.29 1.38
N TYR A 223 11.19 9.81 2.44
CA TYR A 223 11.04 11.25 2.66
C TYR A 223 12.24 11.81 3.42
N ALA A 224 12.68 12.99 3.00
CA ALA A 224 13.77 13.69 3.65
C ALA A 224 13.39 14.21 5.05
N ASP A 225 12.12 14.58 5.23
CA ASP A 225 11.61 15.18 6.46
C ASP A 225 10.13 14.82 6.71
N ILE A 226 9.73 15.05 7.98
CA ILE A 226 8.37 14.75 8.46
C ILE A 226 7.30 15.61 7.76
N ALA A 227 7.59 16.88 7.50
CA ALA A 227 6.60 17.82 6.96
C ALA A 227 6.19 17.42 5.54
N THR A 228 7.17 17.09 4.70
CA THR A 228 6.95 16.59 3.33
C THR A 228 6.15 15.28 3.36
N MET A 229 6.55 14.31 4.20
CA MET A 229 5.81 13.06 4.36
C MET A 229 4.35 13.28 4.75
N LEU A 230 4.10 14.10 5.78
CA LEU A 230 2.74 14.39 6.24
C LEU A 230 1.91 15.13 5.20
N SER A 231 2.52 16.04 4.45
CA SER A 231 1.85 16.78 3.38
C SER A 231 1.37 15.84 2.27
N GLU A 232 2.24 14.94 1.79
CA GLU A 232 1.89 14.01 0.73
C GLU A 232 0.90 12.93 1.19
N MET A 233 1.05 12.42 2.42
CA MET A 233 0.11 11.45 3.00
C MET A 233 -1.24 12.06 3.41
N ALA A 234 -1.33 13.39 3.53
CA ALA A 234 -2.59 14.10 3.76
C ALA A 234 -3.38 14.37 2.47
N LEU A 235 -2.78 14.11 1.29
CA LEU A 235 -3.50 14.23 0.04
C LEU A 235 -4.57 13.13 0.00
N GLU A 236 -5.82 13.55 0.17
CA GLU A 236 -6.95 12.67 -0.09
C GLU A 236 -7.25 12.71 -1.59
N PRO A 237 -7.41 11.54 -2.23
CA PRO A 237 -7.94 11.55 -3.58
C PRO A 237 -9.31 12.23 -3.56
N PRO A 238 -9.75 12.88 -4.66
CA PRO A 238 -11.07 13.46 -4.75
C PRO A 238 -12.11 12.42 -4.30
N THR A 239 -12.71 12.65 -3.14
CA THR A 239 -13.81 11.84 -2.61
C THR A 239 -15.11 12.55 -2.94
N GLU A 240 -16.20 11.78 -3.03
CA GLU A 240 -17.55 12.35 -2.99
C GLU A 240 -17.66 13.21 -1.73
N SER A 241 -17.37 14.51 -1.82
CA SER A 241 -17.80 15.42 -0.78
C SER A 241 -19.30 15.61 -0.96
N ALA A 242 -20.08 15.09 -0.03
CA ALA A 242 -21.54 15.28 0.02
C ALA A 242 -21.97 16.78 0.12
N GLU A 243 -21.01 17.70 0.03
CA GLU A 243 -21.23 19.15 0.15
C GLU A 243 -21.15 19.91 -1.19
N ALA A 244 -20.61 19.32 -2.25
CA ALA A 244 -20.71 19.91 -3.58
C ALA A 244 -21.84 19.19 -4.33
N GLY A 245 -22.98 19.83 -4.52
CA GLY A 245 -24.14 19.31 -5.24
C GLY A 245 -23.91 19.02 -6.73
N GLU A 246 -22.75 18.54 -7.11
CA GLU A 246 -22.42 17.94 -8.38
C GLU A 246 -22.49 16.43 -8.19
N GLU A 247 -23.44 15.78 -8.87
CA GLU A 247 -23.50 14.34 -9.04
C GLU A 247 -22.18 13.88 -9.68
N PHE A 248 -21.22 13.41 -8.84
CA PHE A 248 -20.06 12.70 -9.38
C PHE A 248 -20.57 11.46 -10.10
N ASN A 249 -20.29 11.40 -11.39
CA ASN A 249 -20.65 10.29 -12.24
C ASN A 249 -19.98 9.02 -11.67
N GLU A 250 -20.73 7.94 -11.44
CA GLU A 250 -20.17 6.65 -10.97
C GLU A 250 -19.03 6.13 -11.86
N ASP A 251 -18.90 6.69 -13.06
CA ASP A 251 -17.94 6.35 -14.10
C ASP A 251 -16.51 6.92 -13.87
N GLU A 252 -16.26 7.68 -12.80
CA GLU A 252 -15.02 8.43 -12.63
C GLU A 252 -14.03 7.86 -11.61
N PHE A 253 -14.17 6.62 -11.15
CA PHE A 253 -13.27 6.04 -10.16
C PHE A 253 -12.47 4.87 -10.70
N PHE A 254 -11.13 4.95 -10.56
CA PHE A 254 -10.25 3.80 -10.74
C PHE A 254 -10.51 2.74 -9.66
N THR A 255 -10.47 1.45 -10.00
CA THR A 255 -10.73 0.38 -9.05
C THR A 255 -9.44 -0.26 -8.55
N ILE A 256 -9.23 -0.27 -7.24
CA ILE A 256 -8.24 -1.15 -6.58
C ILE A 256 -9.00 -2.30 -5.93
N SER A 257 -8.62 -3.53 -6.20
CA SER A 257 -9.29 -4.69 -5.58
C SER A 257 -8.31 -5.80 -5.23
N THR A 258 -8.62 -6.57 -4.19
CA THR A 258 -7.98 -7.87 -4.05
C THR A 258 -8.53 -8.83 -5.10
N ILE A 259 -7.70 -9.78 -5.55
CA ILE A 259 -8.12 -10.76 -6.57
C ILE A 259 -9.36 -11.54 -6.11
N HIS A 260 -9.47 -11.83 -4.80
CA HIS A 260 -10.65 -12.52 -4.25
C HIS A 260 -11.93 -11.70 -4.39
N SER A 261 -11.84 -10.39 -4.14
CA SER A 261 -12.99 -9.48 -4.25
C SER A 261 -13.35 -9.15 -5.69
N ALA A 262 -12.43 -9.35 -6.62
CA ALA A 262 -12.62 -9.14 -8.06
C ALA A 262 -13.35 -10.30 -8.77
N LYS A 263 -13.70 -11.37 -8.05
CA LYS A 263 -14.37 -12.54 -8.66
C LYS A 263 -15.73 -12.14 -9.26
N GLY A 264 -15.88 -12.38 -10.56
CA GLY A 264 -17.11 -12.06 -11.31
C GLY A 264 -17.13 -10.66 -11.93
N LEU A 265 -16.14 -9.81 -11.61
CA LEU A 265 -15.96 -8.50 -12.23
C LEU A 265 -14.98 -8.59 -13.41
N GLU A 266 -15.06 -7.63 -14.34
CA GLU A 266 -14.17 -7.55 -15.51
C GLU A 266 -13.97 -6.10 -15.89
N TRP A 267 -12.76 -5.75 -16.35
CA TRP A 267 -12.39 -4.40 -16.76
C TRP A 267 -11.78 -4.40 -18.16
N ASN A 268 -11.83 -3.28 -18.84
CA ASN A 268 -11.11 -3.09 -20.10
C ASN A 268 -9.61 -3.29 -19.88
N THR A 269 -9.07 -2.61 -18.84
CA THR A 269 -7.66 -2.62 -18.49
C THR A 269 -7.45 -3.16 -17.07
N VAL A 270 -6.50 -4.09 -16.91
CA VAL A 270 -6.12 -4.63 -15.60
C VAL A 270 -4.61 -4.52 -15.41
N PHE A 271 -4.23 -3.95 -14.28
CA PHE A 271 -2.87 -3.94 -13.76
C PHE A 271 -2.75 -4.97 -12.64
N ILE A 272 -1.75 -5.84 -12.71
CA ILE A 272 -1.44 -6.81 -11.64
C ILE A 272 -0.04 -6.50 -11.15
N PRO A 273 0.11 -5.68 -10.09
CA PRO A 273 1.41 -5.41 -9.48
C PRO A 273 1.89 -6.56 -8.61
N TRP A 274 3.19 -6.53 -8.25
CA TRP A 274 3.83 -7.50 -7.36
C TRP A 274 3.85 -8.93 -7.88
N VAL A 275 3.93 -9.13 -9.21
CA VAL A 275 4.03 -10.45 -9.83
C VAL A 275 5.45 -10.99 -9.72
N LEU A 276 5.90 -11.26 -8.48
CA LEU A 276 7.23 -11.81 -8.18
C LEU A 276 7.15 -12.90 -7.10
N ASP A 277 8.08 -13.84 -7.14
CA ASP A 277 8.18 -14.89 -6.13
C ASP A 277 8.43 -14.30 -4.74
N GLY A 278 7.74 -14.86 -3.73
CA GLY A 278 7.71 -14.33 -2.38
C GLY A 278 6.56 -13.35 -2.10
N LYS A 279 5.93 -12.79 -3.15
CA LYS A 279 4.77 -11.89 -3.03
C LYS A 279 3.54 -12.47 -3.75
N PHE A 280 3.65 -12.85 -4.99
CA PHE A 280 2.62 -13.55 -5.74
C PHE A 280 3.27 -14.60 -6.67
N PRO A 281 3.47 -15.84 -6.18
CA PRO A 281 2.98 -16.42 -4.92
C PRO A 281 3.75 -15.93 -3.68
N PRO A 282 3.10 -15.91 -2.50
CA PRO A 282 3.76 -15.56 -1.23
C PRO A 282 4.68 -16.70 -0.75
N ASN A 283 5.76 -16.34 -0.01
CA ASN A 283 6.76 -17.30 0.49
C ASN A 283 6.15 -18.54 1.17
N LYS A 284 5.09 -18.35 1.96
CA LYS A 284 4.41 -19.47 2.64
C LYS A 284 3.76 -20.48 1.70
N ALA A 285 3.38 -20.07 0.49
CA ALA A 285 2.80 -20.96 -0.50
C ALA A 285 3.88 -21.75 -1.26
N LEU A 286 5.14 -21.30 -1.26
CA LEU A 286 6.24 -21.93 -1.97
C LEU A 286 6.70 -23.27 -1.33
N ILE A 287 6.24 -23.55 -0.13
CA ILE A 287 6.62 -24.74 0.65
C ILE A 287 5.76 -25.95 0.29
N ASP A 288 4.53 -25.73 -0.20
CA ASP A 288 3.52 -26.75 -0.43
C ASP A 288 2.93 -26.62 -1.84
N GLU A 289 2.96 -27.71 -2.58
CA GLU A 289 2.49 -27.77 -3.96
C GLU A 289 0.98 -27.45 -4.09
N GLU A 290 0.16 -27.86 -3.13
CA GLU A 290 -1.27 -27.56 -3.12
C GLU A 290 -1.52 -26.04 -2.99
N HIS A 291 -0.75 -25.37 -2.12
CA HIS A 291 -0.82 -23.91 -1.96
C HIS A 291 -0.31 -23.16 -3.20
N ILE A 292 0.73 -23.67 -3.87
CA ILE A 292 1.19 -23.09 -5.15
C ILE A 292 0.10 -23.17 -6.20
N GLU A 293 -0.60 -24.30 -6.31
CA GLU A 293 -1.67 -24.46 -7.27
C GLU A 293 -2.88 -23.56 -6.98
N GLU A 294 -3.18 -23.28 -5.70
CA GLU A 294 -4.19 -22.30 -5.33
C GLU A 294 -3.79 -20.87 -5.76
N GLU A 295 -2.53 -20.49 -5.53
CA GLU A 295 -2.00 -19.20 -5.99
C GLU A 295 -1.98 -19.10 -7.53
N ARG A 296 -1.69 -20.20 -8.22
CA ARG A 296 -1.77 -20.27 -9.69
C ARG A 296 -3.19 -20.02 -10.20
N ARG A 297 -4.20 -20.60 -9.54
CA ARG A 297 -5.61 -20.34 -9.84
C ARG A 297 -5.99 -18.89 -9.62
N LEU A 298 -5.46 -18.27 -8.57
CA LEU A 298 -5.66 -16.83 -8.32
C LEU A 298 -5.03 -15.97 -9.42
N MET A 299 -3.81 -16.32 -9.88
CA MET A 299 -3.17 -15.64 -11.02
C MET A 299 -4.02 -15.76 -12.28
N TYR A 300 -4.48 -16.97 -12.59
CA TYR A 300 -5.39 -17.21 -13.71
C TYR A 300 -6.66 -16.36 -13.61
N VAL A 301 -7.29 -16.30 -12.42
CA VAL A 301 -8.46 -15.45 -12.20
C VAL A 301 -8.13 -13.98 -12.45
N ALA A 302 -7.00 -13.49 -11.93
CA ALA A 302 -6.61 -12.10 -12.10
C ALA A 302 -6.40 -11.73 -13.58
N ILE A 303 -5.67 -12.56 -14.34
CA ILE A 303 -5.42 -12.37 -15.77
C ILE A 303 -6.75 -12.33 -16.54
N THR A 304 -7.67 -13.24 -16.26
CA THR A 304 -8.97 -13.33 -16.95
C THR A 304 -9.95 -12.20 -16.61
N ARG A 305 -9.59 -11.27 -15.71
CA ARG A 305 -10.39 -10.06 -15.45
C ARG A 305 -10.18 -8.97 -16.49
N ALA A 306 -9.11 -9.06 -17.28
CA ALA A 306 -8.82 -8.11 -18.34
C ALA A 306 -9.56 -8.45 -19.62
N LYS A 307 -10.11 -7.41 -20.30
CA LYS A 307 -10.76 -7.55 -21.61
C LYS A 307 -9.82 -7.22 -22.76
N GLU A 308 -9.09 -6.10 -22.68
CA GLU A 308 -8.25 -5.58 -23.75
C GLU A 308 -6.79 -5.41 -23.33
N HIS A 309 -6.51 -4.73 -22.23
CA HIS A 309 -5.16 -4.43 -21.80
C HIS A 309 -4.82 -5.17 -20.49
N LEU A 310 -3.68 -5.83 -20.46
CA LEU A 310 -3.17 -6.54 -19.29
C LEU A 310 -1.72 -6.17 -19.04
N TYR A 311 -1.45 -5.63 -17.85
CA TYR A 311 -0.12 -5.27 -17.38
C TYR A 311 0.24 -6.12 -16.15
N LEU A 312 1.30 -6.92 -16.27
CA LEU A 312 1.86 -7.75 -15.20
C LEU A 312 3.16 -7.08 -14.75
N LEU A 313 3.20 -6.55 -13.52
CA LEU A 313 4.33 -5.75 -13.07
C LEU A 313 5.03 -6.40 -11.89
N TYR A 314 6.36 -6.30 -11.86
CA TYR A 314 7.16 -6.74 -10.72
C TYR A 314 8.39 -5.87 -10.51
N PRO A 315 8.68 -5.46 -9.25
CA PRO A 315 9.91 -4.78 -8.90
C PRO A 315 11.06 -5.79 -8.77
N ILE A 316 12.29 -5.35 -9.10
CA ILE A 316 13.49 -6.20 -9.08
C ILE A 316 14.42 -5.97 -7.88
N ASP A 317 14.18 -4.93 -7.08
CA ASP A 317 15.00 -4.57 -5.92
C ASP A 317 14.12 -4.31 -4.71
N ILE A 318 13.60 -5.40 -4.13
CA ILE A 318 12.73 -5.34 -2.95
C ILE A 318 13.41 -6.06 -1.78
N PHE A 319 13.79 -5.31 -0.76
CA PHE A 319 14.21 -5.92 0.50
C PHE A 319 13.00 -6.46 1.26
N ASP A 320 12.87 -7.78 1.32
CA ASP A 320 11.82 -8.45 2.08
C ASP A 320 12.26 -8.66 3.54
N ARG A 321 11.70 -7.90 4.46
CA ARG A 321 12.04 -7.95 5.89
C ARG A 321 11.66 -9.27 6.55
N GLU A 322 10.70 -10.02 6.01
CA GLU A 322 10.26 -11.32 6.55
C GLU A 322 11.30 -12.41 6.27
N SER A 323 11.85 -12.45 5.06
CA SER A 323 12.89 -13.42 4.65
C SER A 323 14.31 -12.89 4.85
N GLY A 324 14.51 -11.58 5.00
CA GLY A 324 15.83 -10.93 5.05
C GLY A 324 16.57 -10.95 3.71
N MET A 325 15.88 -11.20 2.60
CA MET A 325 16.46 -11.31 1.26
C MET A 325 15.97 -10.20 0.35
N VAL A 326 16.75 -9.91 -0.69
CA VAL A 326 16.30 -9.07 -1.80
C VAL A 326 15.51 -9.95 -2.76
N LEU A 327 14.24 -9.59 -3.00
CA LEU A 327 13.38 -10.22 -3.99
C LEU A 327 13.49 -9.44 -5.31
N GLY A 328 13.62 -10.15 -6.42
CA GLY A 328 13.75 -9.53 -7.74
C GLY A 328 13.42 -10.49 -8.87
N SER A 329 13.16 -11.77 -8.56
CA SER A 329 12.76 -12.74 -9.56
C SER A 329 11.28 -12.60 -9.89
N PRO A 330 10.90 -12.55 -11.18
CA PRO A 330 9.49 -12.59 -11.56
C PRO A 330 8.81 -13.83 -10.98
N SER A 331 7.51 -13.76 -10.86
CA SER A 331 6.70 -14.92 -10.43
C SER A 331 6.97 -16.11 -11.34
N ARG A 332 7.20 -17.28 -10.74
CA ARG A 332 7.33 -18.58 -11.46
C ARG A 332 6.14 -18.91 -12.34
N PHE A 333 5.01 -18.28 -12.12
CA PHE A 333 3.83 -18.41 -12.97
C PHE A 333 4.03 -17.82 -14.36
N LEU A 334 5.03 -16.94 -14.53
CA LEU A 334 5.40 -16.32 -15.80
C LEU A 334 6.49 -17.08 -16.56
N ASP A 335 7.07 -18.15 -15.96
CA ASP A 335 8.17 -18.92 -16.60
C ASP A 335 7.73 -19.60 -17.90
N THR A 336 6.46 -20.00 -17.97
CA THR A 336 5.87 -20.65 -19.15
C THR A 336 5.34 -19.66 -20.18
N VAL A 337 5.24 -18.37 -19.83
CA VAL A 337 4.73 -17.32 -20.74
C VAL A 337 5.83 -16.90 -21.70
N GLN A 338 5.70 -17.30 -22.98
CA GLN A 338 6.66 -16.99 -24.03
C GLN A 338 6.52 -15.54 -24.53
N GLU A 339 7.57 -14.97 -25.10
CA GLU A 339 7.56 -13.63 -25.70
C GLU A 339 6.59 -13.51 -26.90
N SER A 340 6.27 -14.64 -27.53
CA SER A 340 5.22 -14.67 -28.55
C SER A 340 3.82 -14.36 -28.00
N VAL A 341 3.61 -14.59 -26.68
CA VAL A 341 2.34 -14.44 -25.96
C VAL A 341 2.25 -13.11 -25.23
N ALA A 342 3.32 -12.66 -24.58
CA ALA A 342 3.37 -11.41 -23.85
C ALA A 342 4.69 -10.67 -24.14
N GLY A 343 4.60 -9.34 -24.33
CA GLY A 343 5.75 -8.46 -24.44
C GLY A 343 6.48 -8.35 -23.09
N ARG A 344 7.80 -8.27 -23.08
CA ARG A 344 8.61 -8.05 -21.89
C ARG A 344 9.36 -6.72 -22.00
N PHE A 345 9.22 -5.88 -20.99
CA PHE A 345 9.79 -4.55 -20.94
C PHE A 345 10.47 -4.34 -19.58
N ALA A 346 11.64 -3.69 -19.60
CA ALA A 346 12.32 -3.23 -18.40
C ALA A 346 12.30 -1.69 -18.43
N LEU A 347 11.83 -1.08 -17.37
CA LEU A 347 12.01 0.35 -17.17
C LEU A 347 13.47 0.54 -16.71
N LEU A 348 14.30 1.09 -17.60
CA LEU A 348 15.67 1.45 -17.29
C LEU A 348 15.68 2.84 -16.63
N PRO A 349 16.59 3.10 -15.67
CA PRO A 349 16.78 4.44 -15.17
C PRO A 349 17.21 5.38 -16.29
N GLU A 350 16.71 6.62 -16.26
CA GLU A 350 17.23 7.69 -17.10
C GLU A 350 18.74 7.83 -16.82
N GLY A 351 19.58 7.38 -17.71
CA GLY A 351 21.05 7.45 -17.58
C GLY A 351 21.84 6.21 -18.01
N ASP A 352 21.22 5.02 -18.09
CA ASP A 352 21.92 3.79 -18.49
C ASP A 352 21.74 3.43 -19.97
N ALA A 353 21.25 4.33 -20.79
CA ALA A 353 21.04 4.12 -22.24
C ALA A 353 22.29 4.39 -23.09
N GLU A 354 23.46 4.73 -22.47
CA GLU A 354 24.75 4.89 -23.17
C GLU A 354 25.84 4.05 -22.47
N ALA A 355 25.92 2.77 -22.78
CA ALA A 355 27.13 1.96 -22.58
C ALA A 355 27.26 0.91 -23.68
#